data_f875046a8d5dbfc32917157dd57c446d
#
_entry.id   f875046a8d5dbfc32917157dd57c446d
#
_cell.length_a   1.000
_cell.length_b   1.000
_cell.length_c   1.000
_cell.angle_alpha   90.00
_cell.angle_beta   90.00
_cell.angle_gamma   90.00
#
_symmetry.space_group_name_H-M   'P 1'
#
loop_
_entity.id
_entity.type
_entity.pdbx_description
1 polymer ?
#
loop_
_entity_poly.entity_id
_entity_poly.type
_entity_poly.pdbx_seq_one_letter_code
_entity_poly.pdbx_strand_id
1 'polypeptide(L)'
;PAPAPTPNPAPSTPSASGLTADEQAMINLVNQERAKAGLKPLAVDMRLVTLARQKSQDMITNNYFSHQSPTYGSPFDMMRKAGITYRTAGENLAGASTVQQAHSGLMNSSGHRANILNPNYTHIGVGVVRGGRYGAMWTQMFIGK
;
A
#
# COMPACT_ATOMS: atom_id res chain seq x y z
N PRO A 1 -3.31 12.04 15.64
CA PRO A 1 -3.29 12.22 15.51
C PRO A 1 -3.30 12.18 15.50
N ALA A 2 -3.11 12.26 15.78
CA ALA A 2 -2.98 12.58 15.56
C ALA A 2 -2.97 12.63 15.62
N PRO A 3 -2.92 12.79 15.85
CA PRO A 3 -2.72 13.13 15.76
C PRO A 3 -2.52 13.20 15.67
N ALA A 4 -2.19 13.21 15.91
CA ALA A 4 -1.83 13.54 15.61
C ALA A 4 -1.59 13.55 15.51
N PRO A 5 -1.45 13.71 15.77
CA PRO A 5 -1.02 13.92 15.50
C PRO A 5 -0.64 13.81 15.30
N THR A 6 -0.20 13.88 15.45
CA THR A 6 0.37 13.93 15.08
C THR A 6 0.76 13.88 14.85
N PRO A 7 1.03 14.06 15.11
CA PRO A 7 1.63 14.09 14.78
C PRO A 7 2.04 13.89 14.57
N ASN A 8 2.62 14.05 14.65
CA ASN A 8 3.31 13.92 14.26
C ASN A 8 3.77 13.76 13.94
N PRO A 9 3.99 13.82 14.04
CA PRO A 9 4.78 13.65 13.58
C PRO A 9 5.23 13.42 13.18
N ALA A 10 5.65 13.53 13.27
CA ALA A 10 6.28 13.24 12.80
C ALA A 10 6.47 12.86 12.44
N PRO A 11 6.70 12.85 12.34
CA PRO A 11 7.11 12.32 11.79
C PRO A 11 7.49 11.71 11.41
N SER A 12 7.68 11.74 11.16
CA SER A 12 8.02 11.16 10.84
C SER A 12 8.95 10.36 10.58
N THR A 13 9.91 10.41 11.44
CA THR A 13 10.77 9.70 10.96
C THR A 13 10.60 8.55 10.05
N PRO A 14 9.69 8.28 9.45
CA PRO A 14 9.63 7.32 8.39
C PRO A 14 10.60 7.56 7.26
N SER A 15 11.04 8.79 7.13
CA SER A 15 12.08 9.11 6.15
C SER A 15 13.36 8.32 6.38
N ALA A 16 13.61 7.89 7.62
CA ALA A 16 14.78 7.06 7.91
C ALA A 16 14.70 5.68 7.25
N SER A 17 13.48 5.18 7.00
CA SER A 17 13.25 3.93 6.28
C SER A 17 12.90 4.16 4.82
N GLY A 18 12.89 5.42 4.36
CA GLY A 18 12.55 5.75 2.98
C GLY A 18 11.07 5.87 2.69
N LEU A 19 10.21 5.78 3.69
CA LEU A 19 8.77 5.92 3.53
C LEU A 19 8.34 7.38 3.66
N THR A 20 7.29 7.76 2.92
CA THR A 20 6.63 9.05 3.15
C THR A 20 5.71 8.94 4.36
N ALA A 21 5.26 10.10 4.87
CA ALA A 21 4.33 10.13 5.99
C ALA A 21 3.02 9.40 5.66
N ASP A 22 2.49 9.59 4.46
CA ASP A 22 1.28 8.91 4.01
C ASP A 22 1.47 7.40 3.95
N GLU A 23 2.60 6.96 3.41
CA GLU A 23 2.93 5.53 3.30
C GLU A 23 3.03 4.89 4.67
N GLN A 24 3.74 5.55 5.60
CA GLN A 24 3.86 5.05 6.96
C GLN A 24 2.50 5.00 7.67
N ALA A 25 1.69 6.03 7.49
CA ALA A 25 0.35 6.09 8.09
C ALA A 25 -0.53 4.94 7.60
N MET A 26 -0.49 4.66 6.29
CA MET A 26 -1.25 3.55 5.71
C MET A 26 -0.79 2.20 6.28
N ILE A 27 0.51 1.98 6.38
CA ILE A 27 1.07 0.75 6.92
C ILE A 27 0.64 0.57 8.38
N ASN A 28 0.68 1.66 9.16
CA ASN A 28 0.24 1.62 10.56
C ASN A 28 -1.23 1.23 10.67
N LEU A 29 -2.09 1.78 9.82
CA LEU A 29 -3.51 1.44 9.82
C LEU A 29 -3.74 -0.02 9.46
N VAL A 30 -3.05 -0.52 8.44
CA VAL A 30 -3.14 -1.93 8.05
C VAL A 30 -2.73 -2.83 9.22
N ASN A 31 -1.62 -2.52 9.88
CA ASN A 31 -1.15 -3.34 10.99
C ASN A 31 -2.02 -3.22 12.23
N GLN A 32 -2.69 -2.08 12.45
CA GLN A 32 -3.70 -1.96 13.52
C GLN A 32 -4.88 -2.89 13.26
N GLU A 33 -5.38 -2.94 12.02
CA GLU A 33 -6.47 -3.86 11.67
C GLU A 33 -6.06 -5.32 11.84
N ARG A 34 -4.84 -5.66 11.45
CA ARG A 34 -4.32 -7.01 11.62
C ARG A 34 -4.21 -7.38 13.09
N ALA A 35 -3.74 -6.46 13.94
CA ALA A 35 -3.65 -6.68 15.38
C ALA A 35 -5.03 -6.95 15.99
N LYS A 36 -6.04 -6.19 15.57
CA LYS A 36 -7.43 -6.40 16.03
C LYS A 36 -7.94 -7.79 15.65
N ALA A 37 -7.47 -8.34 14.53
CA ALA A 37 -7.86 -9.65 14.05
C ALA A 37 -6.97 -10.78 14.59
N GLY A 38 -5.99 -10.47 15.45
CA GLY A 38 -5.07 -11.47 15.99
C GLY A 38 -3.99 -11.91 15.03
N LEU A 39 -3.70 -11.10 14.01
CA LEU A 39 -2.71 -11.43 12.98
C LEU A 39 -1.40 -10.71 13.24
N LYS A 40 -0.31 -11.31 12.77
CA LYS A 40 1.02 -10.70 12.90
C LYS A 40 1.09 -9.45 12.04
N PRO A 41 1.85 -8.40 12.48
CA PRO A 41 2.06 -7.24 11.64
C PRO A 41 2.86 -7.61 10.40
N LEU A 42 2.61 -6.89 9.31
CA LEU A 42 3.37 -7.02 8.07
C LEU A 42 4.65 -6.21 8.18
N ALA A 43 5.77 -6.80 7.78
CA ALA A 43 7.04 -6.08 7.68
C ALA A 43 7.08 -5.30 6.37
N VAL A 44 7.75 -4.15 6.38
CA VAL A 44 7.91 -3.36 5.17
C VAL A 44 9.00 -3.94 4.29
N ASP A 45 8.70 -4.13 3.01
CA ASP A 45 9.70 -4.49 2.01
C ASP A 45 9.84 -3.30 1.06
N MET A 46 11.00 -2.63 1.09
CA MET A 46 11.22 -1.42 0.30
C MET A 46 11.19 -1.68 -1.20
N ARG A 47 11.44 -2.92 -1.64
CA ARG A 47 11.30 -3.28 -3.05
C ARG A 47 9.83 -3.21 -3.47
N LEU A 48 8.94 -3.65 -2.59
CA LEU A 48 7.49 -3.54 -2.83
C LEU A 48 7.04 -2.07 -2.79
N VAL A 49 7.62 -1.27 -1.90
CA VAL A 49 7.33 0.18 -1.86
C VAL A 49 7.68 0.84 -3.19
N THR A 50 8.83 0.52 -3.75
CA THR A 50 9.25 1.05 -5.05
C THR A 50 8.25 0.67 -6.14
N LEU A 51 7.83 -0.59 -6.20
CA LEU A 51 6.85 -1.05 -7.18
C LEU A 51 5.49 -0.40 -6.97
N ALA A 52 5.06 -0.28 -5.71
CA ALA A 52 3.78 0.35 -5.40
C ALA A 52 3.76 1.82 -5.82
N ARG A 53 4.85 2.54 -5.62
CA ARG A 53 5.00 3.93 -6.07
C ARG A 53 4.93 4.02 -7.59
N GLN A 54 5.62 3.12 -8.30
CA GLN A 54 5.57 3.07 -9.75
C GLN A 54 4.15 2.83 -10.25
N LYS A 55 3.42 1.92 -9.59
CA LYS A 55 2.04 1.62 -9.96
C LYS A 55 1.14 2.83 -9.74
N SER A 56 1.22 3.49 -8.58
CA SER A 56 0.42 4.67 -8.29
C SER A 56 0.70 5.79 -9.29
N GLN A 57 1.97 6.05 -9.61
CA GLN A 57 2.34 7.06 -10.59
C GLN A 57 1.84 6.70 -11.99
N ASP A 58 1.92 5.43 -12.36
CA ASP A 58 1.48 4.96 -13.67
C ASP A 58 -0.02 5.15 -13.85
N MET A 59 -0.81 4.86 -12.81
CA MET A 59 -2.25 5.08 -12.86
C MET A 59 -2.60 6.55 -13.10
N ILE A 60 -1.85 7.47 -12.50
CA ILE A 60 -2.07 8.90 -12.70
C ILE A 60 -1.63 9.30 -14.11
N THR A 61 -0.42 8.92 -14.50
CA THR A 61 0.19 9.33 -15.78
C THR A 61 -0.61 8.80 -16.98
N ASN A 62 -1.06 7.55 -16.93
CA ASN A 62 -1.76 6.89 -18.02
C ASN A 62 -3.28 6.88 -17.83
N ASN A 63 -3.76 7.55 -16.79
CA ASN A 63 -5.18 7.79 -16.53
C ASN A 63 -6.01 6.50 -16.55
N TYR A 64 -5.63 5.54 -15.70
CA TYR A 64 -6.38 4.30 -15.54
C TYR A 64 -6.44 3.91 -14.06
N PHE A 65 -7.35 3.00 -13.73
CA PHE A 65 -7.48 2.46 -12.38
C PHE A 65 -7.77 0.96 -12.48
N SER A 66 -6.71 0.15 -12.49
CA SER A 66 -6.81 -1.29 -12.69
C SER A 66 -5.53 -1.97 -12.21
N HIS A 67 -5.65 -3.25 -11.82
CA HIS A 67 -4.48 -4.06 -11.46
C HIS A 67 -3.56 -4.30 -12.65
N GLN A 68 -4.09 -4.30 -13.86
CA GLN A 68 -3.29 -4.51 -15.07
C GLN A 68 -2.78 -3.16 -15.58
N SER A 69 -1.46 -2.98 -15.54
CA SER A 69 -0.82 -1.77 -16.05
C SER A 69 -0.54 -1.90 -17.54
N PRO A 70 -0.82 -0.85 -18.35
CA PRO A 70 -0.39 -0.85 -19.74
C PRO A 70 1.12 -0.78 -19.91
N THR A 71 1.84 -0.33 -18.86
CA THR A 71 3.30 -0.18 -18.87
C THR A 71 4.00 -1.37 -18.26
N TYR A 72 3.51 -1.85 -17.11
CA TYR A 72 4.22 -2.83 -16.28
C TYR A 72 3.57 -4.19 -16.22
N GLY A 73 2.36 -4.34 -16.72
CA GLY A 73 1.61 -5.59 -16.62
C GLY A 73 0.92 -5.77 -15.27
N SER A 74 0.83 -7.00 -14.79
CA SER A 74 0.22 -7.31 -13.49
C SER A 74 1.19 -7.02 -12.33
N PRO A 75 0.69 -6.91 -11.08
CA PRO A 75 1.60 -6.79 -9.94
C PRO A 75 2.57 -7.96 -9.83
N PHE A 76 2.15 -9.15 -10.24
CA PHE A 76 3.02 -10.34 -10.23
C PHE A 76 4.15 -10.21 -11.26
N ASP A 77 3.86 -9.64 -12.43
CA ASP A 77 4.88 -9.33 -13.44
C ASP A 77 5.89 -8.32 -12.91
N MET A 78 5.42 -7.29 -12.21
CA MET A 78 6.30 -6.28 -11.62
C MET A 78 7.21 -6.89 -10.58
N MET A 79 6.67 -7.75 -9.70
CA MET A 79 7.44 -8.42 -8.66
C MET A 79 8.49 -9.35 -9.26
N ARG A 80 8.11 -10.13 -10.29
CA ARG A 80 9.02 -11.05 -10.96
C ARG A 80 10.19 -10.31 -11.60
N LYS A 81 9.91 -9.21 -12.31
CA LYS A 81 10.95 -8.40 -12.95
C LYS A 81 11.89 -7.75 -11.95
N ALA A 82 11.41 -7.47 -10.74
CA ALA A 82 12.21 -6.90 -9.68
C ALA A 82 13.01 -7.95 -8.90
N GLY A 83 12.87 -9.22 -9.26
CA GLY A 83 13.59 -10.30 -8.58
C GLY A 83 13.01 -10.64 -7.21
N ILE A 84 11.77 -10.27 -6.94
CA ILE A 84 11.09 -10.56 -5.67
C ILE A 84 10.48 -11.95 -5.74
N THR A 85 10.86 -12.81 -4.81
CA THR A 85 10.29 -14.15 -4.71
C THR A 85 9.24 -14.19 -3.60
N TYR A 86 8.23 -15.04 -3.77
CA TYR A 86 7.13 -15.13 -2.81
C TYR A 86 6.38 -16.45 -2.99
N ARG A 87 5.64 -16.86 -1.98
CA ARG A 87 4.71 -18.00 -2.08
C ARG A 87 3.34 -17.53 -2.53
N THR A 88 2.94 -16.37 -2.03
CA THR A 88 1.64 -15.75 -2.37
C THR A 88 1.82 -14.24 -2.45
N ALA A 89 0.98 -13.58 -3.23
CA ALA A 89 1.05 -12.15 -3.44
C ALA A 89 -0.31 -11.58 -3.76
N GLY A 90 -0.47 -10.28 -3.51
CA GLY A 90 -1.71 -9.58 -3.83
C GLY A 90 -1.49 -8.09 -3.91
N GLU A 91 -2.53 -7.38 -4.32
CA GLU A 91 -2.48 -5.93 -4.49
C GLU A 91 -3.85 -5.33 -4.15
N ASN A 92 -3.83 -4.19 -3.46
CA ASN A 92 -5.01 -3.34 -3.29
C ASN A 92 -4.73 -2.00 -3.94
N LEU A 93 -5.75 -1.41 -4.54
CA LEU A 93 -5.70 -0.09 -5.17
C LEU A 93 -6.81 0.78 -4.62
N ALA A 94 -6.49 2.06 -4.36
CA ALA A 94 -7.49 3.03 -3.92
C ALA A 94 -7.20 4.40 -4.52
N GLY A 95 -8.25 5.16 -4.75
CA GLY A 95 -8.16 6.57 -5.12
C GLY A 95 -8.87 7.38 -4.04
N ALA A 96 -8.13 8.26 -3.34
CA ALA A 96 -8.70 9.06 -2.26
C ALA A 96 -7.74 10.20 -1.93
N SER A 97 -8.26 11.27 -1.33
CA SER A 97 -7.44 12.43 -1.01
C SER A 97 -6.72 12.30 0.34
N THR A 98 -7.18 11.41 1.23
CA THR A 98 -6.55 11.20 2.54
C THR A 98 -6.32 9.71 2.81
N VAL A 99 -5.38 9.43 3.72
CA VAL A 99 -5.09 8.05 4.11
C VAL A 99 -6.30 7.39 4.78
N GLN A 100 -7.05 8.15 5.58
CA GLN A 100 -8.23 7.63 6.26
C GLN A 100 -9.30 7.20 5.26
N GLN A 101 -9.55 8.01 4.24
CA GLN A 101 -10.52 7.69 3.21
C GLN A 101 -10.09 6.45 2.40
N ALA A 102 -8.82 6.40 2.04
CA ALA A 102 -8.28 5.26 1.31
C ALA A 102 -8.42 3.97 2.13
N HIS A 103 -7.99 4.01 3.38
CA HIS A 103 -8.04 2.84 4.26
C HIS A 103 -9.47 2.40 4.54
N SER A 104 -10.37 3.34 4.86
CA SER A 104 -11.78 3.02 5.10
C SER A 104 -12.43 2.40 3.87
N GLY A 105 -12.14 2.94 2.69
CA GLY A 105 -12.68 2.37 1.46
C GLY A 105 -12.21 0.95 1.22
N LEU A 106 -10.94 0.68 1.49
CA LEU A 106 -10.39 -0.67 1.34
C LEU A 106 -11.00 -1.64 2.36
N MET A 107 -11.12 -1.22 3.61
CA MET A 107 -11.71 -2.06 4.66
C MET A 107 -13.19 -2.33 4.47
N ASN A 108 -13.91 -1.44 3.79
CA ASN A 108 -15.34 -1.61 3.50
C ASN A 108 -15.61 -2.47 2.27
N SER A 109 -14.57 -2.88 1.56
CA SER A 109 -14.68 -3.76 0.39
C SER A 109 -14.16 -5.15 0.77
N SER A 110 -15.00 -6.18 0.64
CA SER A 110 -14.65 -7.53 1.10
C SER A 110 -13.38 -8.06 0.45
N GLY A 111 -13.17 -7.83 -0.83
CA GLY A 111 -11.99 -8.29 -1.55
C GLY A 111 -10.70 -7.62 -1.09
N HIS A 112 -10.74 -6.30 -0.91
CA HIS A 112 -9.58 -5.55 -0.43
C HIS A 112 -9.29 -5.86 1.04
N ARG A 113 -10.34 -5.94 1.84
CA ARG A 113 -10.21 -6.29 3.25
C ARG A 113 -9.58 -7.66 3.42
N ALA A 114 -9.95 -8.62 2.58
CA ALA A 114 -9.41 -9.97 2.63
C ALA A 114 -7.88 -9.96 2.42
N ASN A 115 -7.37 -9.09 1.56
CA ASN A 115 -5.92 -8.93 1.39
C ASN A 115 -5.26 -8.38 2.64
N ILE A 116 -5.85 -7.35 3.25
CA ILE A 116 -5.30 -6.72 4.45
C ILE A 116 -5.25 -7.73 5.60
N LEU A 117 -6.25 -8.57 5.73
CA LEU A 117 -6.39 -9.54 6.81
C LEU A 117 -5.94 -10.95 6.45
N ASN A 118 -5.20 -11.11 5.35
CA ASN A 118 -4.74 -12.43 4.91
C ASN A 118 -3.60 -12.90 5.81
N PRO A 119 -3.76 -14.04 6.53
CA PRO A 119 -2.74 -14.53 7.43
C PRO A 119 -1.48 -15.05 6.72
N ASN A 120 -1.56 -15.29 5.42
CA ASN A 120 -0.44 -15.81 4.63
C ASN A 120 0.53 -14.72 4.18
N TYR A 121 0.14 -13.46 4.27
CA TYR A 121 1.05 -12.36 3.92
C TYR A 121 1.97 -12.02 5.09
N THR A 122 3.22 -11.73 4.76
CA THR A 122 4.27 -11.41 5.73
C THR A 122 4.88 -10.02 5.51
N HIS A 123 4.78 -9.48 4.30
CA HIS A 123 5.41 -8.21 3.92
C HIS A 123 4.45 -7.35 3.11
N ILE A 124 4.65 -6.04 3.21
CA ILE A 124 3.83 -5.05 2.51
C ILE A 124 4.73 -3.95 1.94
N GLY A 125 4.31 -3.39 0.82
CA GLY A 125 4.81 -2.12 0.31
C GLY A 125 3.64 -1.24 -0.03
N VAL A 126 3.70 0.02 0.37
CA VAL A 126 2.68 1.02 0.06
C VAL A 126 3.32 2.13 -0.76
N GLY A 127 2.66 2.52 -1.85
CA GLY A 127 3.07 3.65 -2.65
C GLY A 127 1.93 4.64 -2.78
N VAL A 128 2.21 5.90 -2.47
CA VAL A 128 1.22 6.98 -2.55
C VAL A 128 1.78 8.06 -3.45
N VAL A 129 1.01 8.44 -4.46
CA VAL A 129 1.35 9.57 -5.33
C VAL A 129 0.17 10.52 -5.38
N ARG A 130 0.44 11.78 -5.03
CA ARG A 130 -0.57 12.84 -5.07
C ARG A 130 -0.82 13.25 -6.50
N GLY A 131 -2.10 13.41 -6.85
CA GLY A 131 -2.53 13.82 -8.17
C GLY A 131 -3.65 12.96 -8.71
N GLY A 132 -4.04 13.21 -9.95
CA GLY A 132 -5.14 12.51 -10.59
C GLY A 132 -6.51 12.96 -10.09
N ARG A 133 -7.55 12.30 -10.59
CA ARG A 133 -8.94 12.70 -10.33
C ARG A 133 -9.40 12.49 -8.89
N TYR A 134 -8.71 11.61 -8.14
CA TYR A 134 -9.12 11.27 -6.78
C TYR A 134 -8.36 12.02 -5.70
N GLY A 135 -7.36 12.82 -6.06
CA GLY A 135 -6.51 13.55 -5.14
C GLY A 135 -5.20 12.84 -4.85
N ALA A 136 -5.21 11.53 -4.70
CA ALA A 136 -4.01 10.70 -4.62
C ALA A 136 -4.36 9.27 -5.01
N MET A 137 -3.35 8.55 -5.49
CA MET A 137 -3.44 7.11 -5.79
C MET A 137 -2.65 6.33 -4.75
N TRP A 138 -3.26 5.24 -4.29
CA TRP A 138 -2.75 4.41 -3.20
C TRP A 138 -2.62 2.98 -3.71
N THR A 139 -1.41 2.43 -3.63
CA THR A 139 -1.17 1.03 -3.99
C THR A 139 -0.60 0.31 -2.78
N GLN A 140 -1.20 -0.80 -2.43
CA GLN A 140 -0.69 -1.72 -1.41
C GLN A 140 -0.31 -3.01 -2.13
N MET A 141 0.94 -3.43 -2.00
CA MET A 141 1.40 -4.71 -2.52
C MET A 141 1.78 -5.62 -1.36
N PHE A 142 1.33 -6.85 -1.42
CA PHE A 142 1.53 -7.84 -0.35
C PHE A 142 2.24 -9.05 -0.90
N ILE A 143 3.14 -9.62 -0.09
CA ILE A 143 3.70 -10.94 -0.38
C ILE A 143 3.74 -11.77 0.90
N GLY A 144 3.62 -13.10 0.72
CA GLY A 144 3.91 -14.10 1.75
C GLY A 144 5.16 -14.86 1.36
N LYS A 145 6.11 -14.89 2.27
CA LYS A 145 7.36 -15.63 2.07
C LYS A 145 7.28 -17.03 2.64
#